data_25c38326265f24f2acf75ee5b39dfeac
#
_entry.id   25c38326265f24f2acf75ee5b39dfeac
#
_cell.length_a   1.000
_cell.length_b   1.000
_cell.length_c   1.000
_cell.angle_alpha   90.00
_cell.angle_beta   90.00
_cell.angle_gamma   90.00
#
_symmetry.space_group_name_H-M   'P 1'
#
loop_
_entity.id
_entity.type
_entity.pdbx_description
1 polymer ?
#
loop_
_entity_poly.entity_id
_entity_poly.type
_entity_poly.pdbx_seq_one_letter_code
_entity_poly.pdbx_strand_id
1 'polypeptide(L)'
;QITNKRTYTGIVCGVSTNDYKNGKIKIHEKTIEKRENLFKDYLSICKIHAEPILLTHESKENIKIYIQDKIKDKPYIKFKSEDNKIHILWKINSKAEISSIQQYFKSLNLYLADGHHRMASTLLYDEENNKNNNCLAYIISEDQINLESFHRIIKKVTKKQKLELLYSLKKNFSLIEGKANLLTGKNKVNIYLEKKWYNINFKSSSDKLIVQILSEKVLKPFFNIKNIRDSKMIKFIPESKFKLNKIDSNKNILFCLPPIKINKIFQFANKNQTMPPKSTYIRPKLRTGLLMLELK
;
A
#
# COMPACT_ATOMS: atom_id res chain seq x y z
N GLN A 1 -4.04 -10.47 13.81
CA GLN A 1 -3.66 -9.21 14.45
C GLN A 1 -4.89 -8.41 14.84
N ILE A 2 -5.02 -8.06 16.10
CA ILE A 2 -6.12 -7.23 16.62
C ILE A 2 -5.56 -5.86 16.96
N THR A 3 -6.21 -4.84 16.46
CA THR A 3 -5.95 -3.43 16.78
C THR A 3 -7.17 -2.83 17.49
N ASN A 4 -7.05 -1.64 18.05
CA ASN A 4 -8.18 -0.96 18.68
C ASN A 4 -9.41 -0.75 17.77
N LYS A 5 -9.21 -0.84 16.44
CA LYS A 5 -10.24 -0.52 15.45
C LYS A 5 -10.65 -1.70 14.58
N ARG A 6 -9.80 -2.70 14.42
CA ARG A 6 -10.00 -3.79 13.44
C ARG A 6 -9.25 -5.06 13.84
N THR A 7 -9.81 -6.18 13.44
CA THR A 7 -9.15 -7.49 13.44
C THR A 7 -8.76 -7.84 12.02
N TYR A 8 -7.55 -8.36 11.86
CA TYR A 8 -7.00 -8.86 10.60
C TYR A 8 -6.63 -10.32 10.79
N THR A 9 -7.25 -11.20 10.03
CA THR A 9 -7.00 -12.64 10.09
C THR A 9 -6.66 -13.16 8.70
N GLY A 10 -5.65 -14.00 8.62
CA GLY A 10 -5.19 -14.55 7.34
C GLY A 10 -4.17 -15.64 7.56
N ILE A 11 -3.56 -16.09 6.47
CA ILE A 11 -2.60 -17.20 6.46
C ILE A 11 -1.20 -16.65 6.25
N VAL A 12 -0.25 -17.13 7.06
CA VAL A 12 1.19 -16.85 6.86
C VAL A 12 1.86 -18.13 6.33
N CYS A 13 2.54 -17.99 5.21
CA CYS A 13 3.20 -19.09 4.52
C CYS A 13 4.36 -18.60 3.64
N GLY A 14 5.11 -19.52 3.08
CA GLY A 14 5.99 -19.27 1.95
C GLY A 14 5.21 -19.28 0.63
N VAL A 15 5.44 -18.31 -0.25
CA VAL A 15 4.89 -18.26 -1.61
C VAL A 15 6.00 -18.32 -2.64
N SER A 16 5.80 -19.05 -3.71
CA SER A 16 6.81 -19.30 -4.73
C SER A 16 7.18 -18.01 -5.51
N THR A 17 8.47 -17.77 -5.69
CA THR A 17 8.99 -16.74 -6.58
C THR A 17 8.60 -17.00 -8.04
N ASN A 18 8.41 -18.26 -8.44
CA ASN A 18 7.92 -18.61 -9.77
C ASN A 18 6.48 -18.14 -10.02
N ASP A 19 5.61 -18.17 -9.01
CA ASP A 19 4.24 -17.62 -9.15
C ASP A 19 4.26 -16.09 -9.39
N TYR A 20 5.24 -15.41 -8.85
CA TYR A 20 5.47 -13.99 -9.15
C TYR A 20 6.04 -13.79 -10.57
N LYS A 21 7.05 -14.56 -10.96
CA LYS A 21 7.65 -14.52 -12.30
C LYS A 21 6.62 -14.78 -13.40
N ASN A 22 5.74 -15.74 -13.18
CA ASN A 22 4.70 -16.14 -14.14
C ASN A 22 3.43 -15.27 -14.09
N GLY A 23 3.42 -14.20 -13.28
CA GLY A 23 2.31 -13.25 -13.21
C GLY A 23 1.06 -13.77 -12.51
N LYS A 24 1.14 -14.88 -11.76
CA LYS A 24 0.08 -15.38 -10.90
C LYS A 24 -0.05 -14.52 -9.64
N ILE A 25 1.08 -14.03 -9.11
CA ILE A 25 1.12 -12.96 -8.13
C ILE A 25 1.20 -11.64 -8.90
N LYS A 26 0.10 -10.91 -8.95
CA LYS A 26 -0.07 -9.67 -9.70
C LYS A 26 0.43 -8.45 -8.91
N ILE A 27 1.01 -7.50 -9.63
CA ILE A 27 1.59 -6.28 -9.03
C ILE A 27 0.88 -5.02 -9.54
N HIS A 28 0.92 -3.97 -8.74
CA HIS A 28 0.38 -2.66 -9.08
C HIS A 28 1.37 -1.51 -8.87
N GLU A 29 2.58 -1.79 -8.42
CA GLU A 29 3.64 -0.79 -8.22
C GLU A 29 4.97 -1.31 -8.80
N LYS A 30 5.69 -0.43 -9.52
CA LYS A 30 7.05 -0.72 -9.99
C LYS A 30 8.05 -0.61 -8.85
N THR A 31 8.98 -1.51 -8.84
CA THR A 31 10.12 -1.51 -7.92
C THR A 31 11.25 -0.58 -8.40
N ILE A 32 12.23 -0.37 -7.57
CA ILE A 32 13.42 0.45 -7.84
C ILE A 32 14.62 -0.47 -7.76
N GLU A 33 15.34 -0.61 -8.84
CA GLU A 33 16.50 -1.50 -8.98
C GLU A 33 17.51 -1.36 -7.84
N LYS A 34 17.88 -0.14 -7.48
CA LYS A 34 18.78 0.10 -6.35
C LYS A 34 18.28 -0.52 -5.04
N ARG A 35 16.96 -0.54 -4.80
CA ARG A 35 16.38 -1.16 -3.61
C ARG A 35 16.28 -2.67 -3.73
N GLU A 36 16.03 -3.17 -4.93
CA GLU A 36 16.03 -4.61 -5.18
C GLU A 36 17.40 -5.19 -4.87
N ASN A 37 18.46 -4.58 -5.39
CA ASN A 37 19.84 -5.00 -5.12
C ASN A 37 20.17 -4.93 -3.62
N LEU A 38 19.81 -3.85 -2.93
CA LEU A 38 20.04 -3.72 -1.49
C LEU A 38 19.35 -4.84 -0.68
N PHE A 39 18.10 -5.17 -1.00
CA PHE A 39 17.40 -6.27 -0.34
C PHE A 39 17.92 -7.64 -0.76
N LYS A 40 18.37 -7.82 -2.00
CA LYS A 40 19.05 -9.03 -2.46
C LYS A 40 20.35 -9.26 -1.68
N ASP A 41 21.17 -8.21 -1.52
CA ASP A 41 22.42 -8.29 -0.74
C ASP A 41 22.13 -8.67 0.72
N TYR A 42 21.07 -8.07 1.32
CA TYR A 42 20.59 -8.46 2.64
C TYR A 42 20.22 -9.97 2.69
N LEU A 43 19.46 -10.47 1.71
CA LEU A 43 19.10 -11.89 1.62
C LEU A 43 20.32 -12.79 1.45
N SER A 44 21.31 -12.35 0.67
CA SER A 44 22.56 -13.10 0.45
C SER A 44 23.37 -13.28 1.75
N ILE A 45 23.32 -12.28 2.64
CA ILE A 45 24.03 -12.33 3.92
C ILE A 45 23.23 -13.06 4.99
N CYS A 46 21.98 -12.62 5.20
CA CYS A 46 21.18 -13.08 6.34
C CYS A 46 20.48 -14.43 6.09
N LYS A 47 20.22 -14.78 4.83
CA LYS A 47 19.51 -16.02 4.43
C LYS A 47 18.12 -16.15 5.05
N ILE A 48 17.50 -15.06 5.45
CA ILE A 48 16.23 -15.06 6.19
C ILE A 48 15.31 -13.95 5.67
N HIS A 49 14.04 -14.28 5.46
CA HIS A 49 12.96 -13.32 5.39
C HIS A 49 12.47 -12.98 6.80
N ALA A 50 12.76 -11.79 7.31
CA ALA A 50 12.34 -11.36 8.64
C ALA A 50 11.00 -10.59 8.64
N GLU A 51 10.49 -10.24 7.48
CA GLU A 51 9.23 -9.50 7.34
C GLU A 51 8.42 -10.05 6.17
N PRO A 52 7.17 -10.51 6.39
CA PRO A 52 6.34 -11.03 5.31
C PRO A 52 5.92 -9.93 4.34
N ILE A 53 5.79 -10.28 3.06
CA ILE A 53 5.03 -9.49 2.11
C ILE A 53 3.55 -9.61 2.43
N LEU A 54 2.74 -8.62 2.03
CA LEU A 54 1.29 -8.68 2.16
C LEU A 54 0.68 -9.01 0.81
N LEU A 55 -0.01 -10.13 0.74
CA LEU A 55 -0.81 -10.53 -0.40
C LEU A 55 -2.30 -10.42 -0.08
N THR A 56 -3.10 -10.17 -1.08
CA THR A 56 -4.55 -10.19 -0.96
C THR A 56 -5.18 -10.92 -2.13
N HIS A 57 -6.40 -11.39 -1.93
CA HIS A 57 -7.21 -12.07 -2.93
C HIS A 57 -8.65 -11.61 -2.84
N GLU A 58 -9.42 -11.83 -3.90
CA GLU A 58 -10.86 -11.62 -3.87
C GLU A 58 -11.50 -12.51 -2.80
N SER A 59 -12.45 -11.95 -2.06
CA SER A 59 -13.11 -12.68 -0.96
C SER A 59 -13.83 -13.91 -1.48
N LYS A 60 -13.59 -15.06 -0.84
CA LYS A 60 -14.23 -16.34 -1.14
C LYS A 60 -14.67 -17.02 0.15
N GLU A 61 -15.86 -17.58 0.17
CA GLU A 61 -16.49 -18.11 1.37
C GLU A 61 -15.73 -19.30 1.96
N ASN A 62 -15.24 -20.23 1.13
CA ASN A 62 -14.58 -21.44 1.61
C ASN A 62 -13.37 -21.17 2.51
N ILE A 63 -12.48 -20.26 2.12
CA ILE A 63 -11.30 -19.92 2.95
C ILE A 63 -11.68 -19.16 4.20
N LYS A 64 -12.74 -18.37 4.11
CA LYS A 64 -13.27 -17.61 5.24
C LYS A 64 -13.82 -18.55 6.30
N ILE A 65 -14.62 -19.54 5.91
CA ILE A 65 -15.13 -20.59 6.81
C ILE A 65 -13.97 -21.33 7.45
N TYR A 66 -13.00 -21.80 6.65
CA TYR A 66 -11.82 -22.49 7.19
C TYR A 66 -11.09 -21.66 8.25
N ILE A 67 -10.84 -20.38 7.97
CA ILE A 67 -10.17 -19.50 8.94
C ILE A 67 -11.02 -19.31 10.19
N GLN A 68 -12.35 -19.11 10.04
CA GLN A 68 -13.28 -18.94 11.16
C GLN A 68 -13.32 -20.19 12.06
N ASP A 69 -13.23 -21.37 11.50
CA ASP A 69 -13.15 -22.60 12.27
C ASP A 69 -11.78 -22.75 12.95
N LYS A 70 -10.70 -22.50 12.23
CA LYS A 70 -9.34 -22.64 12.77
C LYS A 70 -9.06 -21.71 13.95
N ILE A 71 -9.60 -20.53 13.98
CA ILE A 71 -9.40 -19.59 15.10
C ILE A 71 -10.17 -19.94 16.37
N LYS A 72 -11.07 -20.96 16.34
CA LYS A 72 -11.72 -21.52 17.53
C LYS A 72 -10.79 -22.42 18.33
N ASP A 73 -9.75 -22.96 17.66
CA ASP A 73 -8.75 -23.81 18.30
C ASP A 73 -7.94 -23.01 19.34
N LYS A 74 -7.28 -23.73 20.25
CA LYS A 74 -6.33 -23.14 21.18
C LYS A 74 -5.17 -22.51 20.38
N PRO A 75 -4.87 -21.22 20.58
CA PRO A 75 -3.78 -20.57 19.86
C PRO A 75 -2.42 -21.12 20.31
N TYR A 76 -1.50 -21.21 19.35
CA TYR A 76 -0.10 -21.58 19.61
C TYR A 76 0.65 -20.45 20.35
N ILE A 77 0.43 -19.20 19.94
CA ILE A 77 1.03 -18.01 20.58
C ILE A 77 -0.06 -16.92 20.67
N LYS A 78 -0.09 -16.22 21.80
CA LYS A 78 -0.89 -15.02 21.99
C LYS A 78 -0.11 -14.02 22.84
N PHE A 79 0.09 -12.80 22.33
CA PHE A 79 0.75 -11.75 23.08
C PHE A 79 0.29 -10.35 22.66
N LYS A 80 0.58 -9.37 23.50
CA LYS A 80 0.33 -7.94 23.21
C LYS A 80 1.68 -7.26 22.94
N SER A 81 1.80 -6.57 21.81
CA SER A 81 2.99 -5.80 21.45
C SER A 81 2.98 -4.40 22.10
N GLU A 82 4.14 -3.74 22.12
CA GLU A 82 4.32 -2.40 22.71
C GLU A 82 3.40 -1.33 22.10
N ASP A 83 3.06 -1.46 20.82
CA ASP A 83 2.11 -0.59 20.11
C ASP A 83 0.64 -0.98 20.37
N ASN A 84 0.37 -1.71 21.45
CA ASN A 84 -0.94 -2.14 21.92
C ASN A 84 -1.75 -3.00 20.94
N LYS A 85 -1.09 -3.70 20.02
CA LYS A 85 -1.73 -4.69 19.17
C LYS A 85 -1.64 -6.07 19.80
N ILE A 86 -2.70 -6.87 19.64
CA ILE A 86 -2.71 -8.26 20.06
C ILE A 86 -2.39 -9.13 18.83
N HIS A 87 -1.42 -10.00 18.99
CA HIS A 87 -1.04 -10.98 17.98
C HIS A 87 -1.44 -12.37 18.48
N ILE A 88 -2.12 -13.13 17.62
CA ILE A 88 -2.55 -14.50 17.91
C ILE A 88 -2.16 -15.34 16.70
N LEU A 89 -1.53 -16.47 16.95
CA LEU A 89 -1.04 -17.39 15.94
C LEU A 89 -1.59 -18.79 16.21
N TRP A 90 -2.06 -19.46 15.18
CA TRP A 90 -2.47 -20.85 15.17
C TRP A 90 -1.57 -21.61 14.21
N LYS A 91 -1.15 -22.79 14.59
CA LYS A 91 -0.28 -23.63 13.77
C LYS A 91 -1.12 -24.59 12.91
N ILE A 92 -0.74 -24.72 11.65
CA ILE A 92 -1.32 -25.68 10.71
C ILE A 92 -0.26 -26.72 10.42
N ASN A 93 -0.44 -27.95 10.91
CA ASN A 93 0.55 -29.06 10.81
C ASN A 93 0.05 -30.22 9.97
N SER A 94 -1.27 -30.33 9.77
CA SER A 94 -1.85 -31.44 9.02
C SER A 94 -1.51 -31.29 7.54
N LYS A 95 -0.91 -32.35 6.97
CA LYS A 95 -0.63 -32.43 5.52
C LYS A 95 -1.92 -32.26 4.69
N ALA A 96 -3.03 -32.83 5.16
CA ALA A 96 -4.32 -32.70 4.50
C ALA A 96 -4.83 -31.24 4.50
N GLU A 97 -4.77 -30.55 5.66
CA GLU A 97 -5.13 -29.12 5.74
C GLU A 97 -4.25 -28.27 4.82
N ILE A 98 -2.92 -28.49 4.84
CA ILE A 98 -1.98 -27.77 4.00
C ILE A 98 -2.32 -27.97 2.51
N SER A 99 -2.55 -29.23 2.10
CA SER A 99 -2.91 -29.59 0.73
C SER A 99 -4.22 -28.90 0.29
N SER A 100 -5.23 -28.89 1.14
CA SER A 100 -6.51 -28.22 0.87
C SER A 100 -6.35 -26.71 0.69
N ILE A 101 -5.54 -26.06 1.54
CA ILE A 101 -5.21 -24.63 1.42
C ILE A 101 -4.45 -24.35 0.11
N GLN A 102 -3.45 -25.18 -0.21
CA GLN A 102 -2.70 -25.05 -1.45
C GLN A 102 -3.60 -25.20 -2.69
N GLN A 103 -4.49 -26.19 -2.69
CA GLN A 103 -5.48 -26.41 -3.75
C GLN A 103 -6.38 -25.17 -3.93
N TYR A 104 -6.84 -24.61 -2.81
CA TYR A 104 -7.65 -23.41 -2.83
C TYR A 104 -6.92 -22.24 -3.51
N PHE A 105 -5.69 -21.96 -3.12
CA PHE A 105 -4.94 -20.83 -3.70
C PHE A 105 -4.46 -21.08 -5.14
N LYS A 106 -4.39 -22.33 -5.61
CA LYS A 106 -4.11 -22.62 -7.03
C LYS A 106 -5.11 -21.99 -7.99
N SER A 107 -6.37 -21.86 -7.58
CA SER A 107 -7.45 -21.32 -8.40
C SER A 107 -7.58 -19.80 -8.35
N LEU A 108 -6.81 -19.12 -7.48
CA LEU A 108 -6.94 -17.69 -7.24
C LEU A 108 -5.77 -16.88 -7.80
N ASN A 109 -6.07 -15.68 -8.27
CA ASN A 109 -5.05 -14.65 -8.43
C ASN A 109 -4.72 -14.03 -7.07
N LEU A 110 -3.45 -13.87 -6.78
CA LEU A 110 -2.97 -13.14 -5.64
C LEU A 110 -2.46 -11.76 -6.09
N TYR A 111 -2.74 -10.75 -5.29
CA TYR A 111 -2.34 -9.39 -5.56
C TYR A 111 -1.36 -8.91 -4.48
N LEU A 112 -0.19 -8.48 -4.90
CA LEU A 112 0.83 -7.96 -3.99
C LEU A 112 0.41 -6.59 -3.48
N ALA A 113 0.02 -6.52 -2.22
CA ALA A 113 -0.47 -5.32 -1.57
C ALA A 113 0.66 -4.49 -0.94
N ASP A 114 1.64 -5.15 -0.32
CA ASP A 114 2.84 -4.51 0.25
C ASP A 114 4.05 -5.43 0.14
N GLY A 115 5.25 -4.85 0.00
CA GLY A 115 6.50 -5.60 -0.08
C GLY A 115 6.97 -5.90 -1.51
N HIS A 116 6.61 -5.08 -2.50
CA HIS A 116 7.03 -5.25 -3.90
C HIS A 116 8.54 -5.43 -4.05
N HIS A 117 9.35 -4.62 -3.36
CA HIS A 117 10.81 -4.76 -3.41
C HIS A 117 11.29 -6.06 -2.79
N ARG A 118 10.67 -6.54 -1.68
CA ARG A 118 11.04 -7.82 -1.05
C ARG A 118 10.80 -9.00 -1.98
N MET A 119 9.64 -9.02 -2.63
CA MET A 119 9.32 -10.09 -3.59
C MET A 119 10.24 -10.05 -4.81
N ALA A 120 10.47 -8.89 -5.41
CA ALA A 120 11.37 -8.73 -6.55
C ALA A 120 12.81 -9.11 -6.20
N SER A 121 13.30 -8.72 -5.02
CA SER A 121 14.64 -9.06 -4.55
C SER A 121 14.82 -10.55 -4.30
N THR A 122 13.77 -11.24 -3.84
CA THR A 122 13.81 -12.69 -3.65
C THR A 122 13.93 -13.41 -5.00
N LEU A 123 13.16 -12.96 -6.01
CA LEU A 123 13.28 -13.51 -7.36
C LEU A 123 14.68 -13.26 -7.92
N LEU A 124 15.20 -12.03 -7.78
CA LEU A 124 16.54 -11.68 -8.25
C LEU A 124 17.62 -12.55 -7.57
N TYR A 125 17.50 -12.76 -6.26
CA TYR A 125 18.38 -13.65 -5.51
C TYR A 125 18.31 -15.10 -6.04
N ASP A 126 17.11 -15.61 -6.33
CA ASP A 126 16.89 -16.95 -6.86
C ASP A 126 17.51 -17.13 -8.25
N GLU A 127 17.32 -16.16 -9.13
CA GLU A 127 17.86 -16.18 -10.50
C GLU A 127 19.40 -16.16 -10.51
N GLU A 128 20.03 -15.36 -9.65
CA GLU A 128 21.50 -15.30 -9.56
C GLU A 128 22.11 -16.58 -8.94
N ASN A 129 21.38 -17.27 -8.10
CA ASN A 129 21.88 -18.46 -7.39
C ASN A 129 21.31 -19.79 -7.92
N ASN A 130 20.55 -19.77 -9.02
CA ASN A 130 19.85 -20.93 -9.57
C ASN A 130 18.99 -21.66 -8.52
N LYS A 131 18.23 -20.89 -7.73
CA LYS A 131 17.37 -21.39 -6.65
C LYS A 131 15.91 -21.10 -6.91
N ASN A 132 15.06 -21.78 -6.14
CA ASN A 132 13.60 -21.59 -6.11
C ASN A 132 13.17 -21.47 -4.66
N ASN A 133 13.40 -20.31 -4.07
CA ASN A 133 12.97 -20.06 -2.71
C ASN A 133 11.50 -19.65 -2.64
N ASN A 134 10.97 -19.69 -1.44
CA ASN A 134 9.70 -19.11 -1.11
C ASN A 134 9.92 -17.75 -0.45
N CYS A 135 9.11 -16.75 -0.82
CA CYS A 135 9.05 -15.49 -0.10
C CYS A 135 8.04 -15.60 1.05
N LEU A 136 8.42 -15.17 2.25
CA LEU A 136 7.49 -15.14 3.39
C LEU A 136 6.34 -14.17 3.09
N ALA A 137 5.10 -14.66 3.18
CA ALA A 137 3.90 -13.91 2.86
C ALA A 137 2.84 -14.03 3.95
N TYR A 138 2.07 -12.95 4.11
CA TYR A 138 0.81 -12.91 4.82
C TYR A 138 -0.30 -12.68 3.82
N ILE A 139 -1.22 -13.63 3.69
CA ILE A 139 -2.31 -13.62 2.73
C ILE A 139 -3.60 -13.32 3.46
N ILE A 140 -4.31 -12.25 3.07
CA ILE A 140 -5.61 -11.88 3.63
C ILE A 140 -6.61 -11.58 2.53
N SER A 141 -7.89 -11.75 2.85
CA SER A 141 -8.99 -11.40 1.95
C SER A 141 -9.10 -9.88 1.76
N GLU A 142 -9.54 -9.44 0.60
CA GLU A 142 -9.68 -8.02 0.22
C GLU A 142 -10.59 -7.22 1.16
N ASP A 143 -11.63 -7.84 1.71
CA ASP A 143 -12.57 -7.22 2.64
C ASP A 143 -11.92 -6.83 3.98
N GLN A 144 -10.79 -7.43 4.30
CA GLN A 144 -9.99 -7.08 5.47
C GLN A 144 -8.93 -6.02 5.20
N ILE A 145 -8.58 -5.76 3.93
CA ILE A 145 -7.63 -4.71 3.57
C ILE A 145 -8.18 -3.34 3.95
N ASN A 146 -7.40 -2.57 4.67
CA ASN A 146 -7.69 -1.17 4.92
C ASN A 146 -6.77 -0.29 4.07
N LEU A 147 -7.38 0.45 3.15
CA LEU A 147 -6.69 1.38 2.26
C LEU A 147 -6.83 2.80 2.80
N GLU A 148 -5.72 3.41 3.09
CA GLU A 148 -5.63 4.83 3.44
C GLU A 148 -5.03 5.63 2.29
N SER A 149 -5.37 6.89 2.21
CA SER A 149 -4.73 7.79 1.27
C SER A 149 -3.35 8.24 1.76
N PHE A 150 -2.49 8.59 0.81
CA PHE A 150 -1.33 9.41 1.09
C PHE A 150 -1.66 10.87 0.78
N HIS A 151 -1.72 11.72 1.79
CA HIS A 151 -1.75 13.17 1.61
C HIS A 151 -0.38 13.67 1.16
N ARG A 152 -0.37 14.77 0.44
CA ARG A 152 0.85 15.36 -0.11
C ARG A 152 1.06 16.75 0.46
N ILE A 153 2.26 16.99 0.98
CA ILE A 153 2.68 18.31 1.43
C ILE A 153 3.75 18.79 0.46
N ILE A 154 3.50 19.92 -0.19
CA ILE A 154 4.50 20.63 -0.95
C ILE A 154 5.16 21.63 -0.02
N LYS A 155 6.48 21.47 0.14
CA LYS A 155 7.29 22.24 1.08
C LYS A 155 7.93 23.45 0.42
N LYS A 156 8.20 24.49 1.24
CA LYS A 156 8.96 25.69 0.83
C LYS A 156 8.32 26.45 -0.34
N VAL A 157 6.99 26.60 -0.31
CA VAL A 157 6.24 27.32 -1.35
C VAL A 157 6.21 28.80 -1.02
N THR A 158 6.62 29.65 -1.98
CA THR A 158 6.62 31.11 -1.83
C THR A 158 5.18 31.68 -1.89
N LYS A 159 5.00 32.89 -1.36
CA LYS A 159 3.70 33.60 -1.41
C LYS A 159 3.24 33.79 -2.86
N LYS A 160 4.16 34.15 -3.77
CA LYS A 160 3.88 34.30 -5.20
C LYS A 160 3.34 33.01 -5.81
N GLN A 161 4.03 31.88 -5.60
CA GLN A 161 3.57 30.58 -6.11
C GLN A 161 2.20 30.16 -5.58
N LYS A 162 1.88 30.49 -4.33
CA LYS A 162 0.56 30.21 -3.75
C LYS A 162 -0.55 31.01 -4.43
N LEU A 163 -0.32 32.31 -4.68
CA LEU A 163 -1.28 33.17 -5.37
C LEU A 163 -1.50 32.72 -6.81
N GLU A 164 -0.42 32.43 -7.54
CA GLU A 164 -0.48 31.90 -8.90
C GLU A 164 -1.25 30.57 -8.96
N LEU A 165 -0.99 29.66 -8.00
CA LEU A 165 -1.73 28.42 -7.89
C LEU A 165 -3.22 28.67 -7.67
N LEU A 166 -3.59 29.48 -6.68
CA LEU A 166 -5.00 29.80 -6.39
C LEU A 166 -5.72 30.41 -7.58
N TYR A 167 -5.07 31.36 -8.25
CA TYR A 167 -5.62 31.98 -9.46
C TYR A 167 -5.89 30.94 -10.55
N SER A 168 -4.90 30.11 -10.84
CA SER A 168 -5.04 29.08 -11.86
C SER A 168 -6.07 28.02 -11.49
N LEU A 169 -6.14 27.62 -10.23
CA LEU A 169 -7.13 26.65 -9.77
C LEU A 169 -8.56 27.21 -9.87
N LYS A 170 -8.76 28.48 -9.57
CA LYS A 170 -10.06 29.17 -9.76
C LYS A 170 -10.44 29.25 -11.24
N LYS A 171 -9.48 29.56 -12.10
CA LYS A 171 -9.71 29.68 -13.55
C LYS A 171 -10.03 28.38 -14.24
N ASN A 172 -9.30 27.31 -13.89
CA ASN A 172 -9.32 26.05 -14.63
C ASN A 172 -10.18 24.96 -13.99
N PHE A 173 -10.55 25.11 -12.71
CA PHE A 173 -11.28 24.09 -11.95
C PHE A 173 -12.34 24.77 -11.06
N SER A 174 -13.34 23.97 -10.66
CA SER A 174 -14.29 24.41 -9.64
C SER A 174 -13.61 24.41 -8.28
N LEU A 175 -13.08 25.56 -7.85
CA LEU A 175 -12.46 25.76 -6.56
C LEU A 175 -13.44 26.47 -5.63
N ILE A 176 -13.80 25.83 -4.51
CA ILE A 176 -14.71 26.37 -3.51
C ILE A 176 -13.96 26.48 -2.18
N GLU A 177 -13.93 27.69 -1.60
CA GLU A 177 -13.48 27.89 -0.22
C GLU A 177 -14.52 27.29 0.73
N GLY A 178 -14.09 26.51 1.73
CA GLY A 178 -15.02 25.83 2.63
C GLY A 178 -14.31 25.09 3.77
N LYS A 179 -15.08 24.32 4.52
CA LYS A 179 -14.55 23.48 5.62
C LYS A 179 -13.80 22.27 5.07
N ALA A 180 -12.85 21.74 5.85
CA ALA A 180 -12.20 20.46 5.57
C ALA A 180 -13.24 19.34 5.55
N ASN A 181 -13.55 18.83 4.40
CA ASN A 181 -14.27 17.58 4.28
C ASN A 181 -13.27 16.51 3.83
N LEU A 182 -12.62 15.86 4.80
CA LEU A 182 -11.58 14.85 4.53
C LEU A 182 -12.13 13.61 3.82
N LEU A 183 -13.45 13.38 3.87
CA LEU A 183 -14.15 12.31 3.18
C LEU A 183 -14.60 12.80 1.80
N THR A 184 -13.65 12.99 0.90
CA THR A 184 -13.95 13.54 -0.42
C THR A 184 -14.42 12.46 -1.39
N GLY A 185 -15.35 12.83 -2.28
CA GLY A 185 -15.80 11.96 -3.37
C GLY A 185 -14.69 11.69 -4.40
N LYS A 186 -14.96 10.77 -5.32
CA LYS A 186 -14.02 10.12 -6.26
C LYS A 186 -13.03 11.04 -6.99
N ASN A 187 -13.38 12.29 -7.30
CA ASN A 187 -12.54 13.24 -8.06
C ASN A 187 -12.28 14.55 -7.31
N LYS A 188 -12.47 14.54 -5.99
CA LYS A 188 -12.32 15.75 -5.16
C LYS A 188 -10.99 15.70 -4.41
N VAL A 189 -10.32 16.84 -4.31
CA VAL A 189 -9.11 17.05 -3.53
C VAL A 189 -9.32 18.24 -2.63
N ASN A 190 -9.02 18.10 -1.35
CA ASN A 190 -8.99 19.24 -0.44
C ASN A 190 -7.59 19.81 -0.38
N ILE A 191 -7.50 21.11 -0.41
CA ILE A 191 -6.25 21.85 -0.28
C ILE A 191 -6.31 22.68 1.00
N TYR A 192 -5.26 22.59 1.80
CA TYR A 192 -5.04 23.49 2.91
C TYR A 192 -3.89 24.44 2.58
N LEU A 193 -4.19 25.72 2.54
CA LEU A 193 -3.32 26.80 2.11
C LEU A 193 -3.61 28.07 2.91
N GLU A 194 -2.59 28.68 3.52
CA GLU A 194 -2.72 29.93 4.31
C GLU A 194 -3.87 29.88 5.32
N LYS A 195 -3.93 28.81 6.09
CA LYS A 195 -4.95 28.54 7.11
C LYS A 195 -6.38 28.41 6.59
N LYS A 196 -6.57 28.34 5.28
CA LYS A 196 -7.86 28.15 4.64
C LYS A 196 -7.96 26.81 3.93
N TRP A 197 -9.16 26.26 3.89
CA TRP A 197 -9.47 25.06 3.14
C TRP A 197 -10.16 25.40 1.83
N TYR A 198 -9.77 24.67 0.79
CA TYR A 198 -10.37 24.74 -0.53
C TYR A 198 -10.70 23.34 -1.01
N ASN A 199 -11.85 23.20 -1.68
CA ASN A 199 -12.28 21.95 -2.31
C ASN A 199 -12.15 22.10 -3.82
N ILE A 200 -11.44 21.19 -4.46
CA ILE A 200 -11.32 21.12 -5.92
C ILE A 200 -12.05 19.88 -6.41
N ASN A 201 -12.86 20.06 -7.44
CA ASN A 201 -13.43 18.97 -8.21
C ASN A 201 -12.75 18.91 -9.57
N PHE A 202 -11.94 17.87 -9.79
CA PHE A 202 -11.38 17.60 -11.11
C PHE A 202 -12.44 16.91 -11.96
N LYS A 203 -13.12 17.64 -12.82
CA LYS A 203 -13.97 17.05 -13.85
C LYS A 203 -13.10 16.12 -14.71
N SER A 204 -13.25 14.84 -14.54
CA SER A 204 -12.51 13.82 -15.30
C SER A 204 -13.47 12.75 -15.77
N SER A 205 -13.62 12.64 -17.07
CA SER A 205 -14.24 11.50 -17.76
C SER A 205 -13.25 10.32 -17.93
N SER A 206 -12.00 10.48 -17.48
CA SER A 206 -10.94 9.50 -17.68
C SER A 206 -10.87 8.47 -16.55
N ASP A 207 -10.42 7.26 -16.90
CA ASP A 207 -10.08 6.19 -15.95
C ASP A 207 -8.86 6.49 -15.06
N LYS A 208 -8.28 7.69 -15.21
CA LYS A 208 -7.10 8.11 -14.46
C LYS A 208 -7.38 8.21 -12.96
N LEU A 209 -6.40 7.82 -12.18
CA LEU A 209 -6.43 8.00 -10.73
C LEU A 209 -6.32 9.48 -10.37
N ILE A 210 -6.98 9.90 -9.30
CA ILE A 210 -6.90 11.28 -8.80
C ILE A 210 -5.47 11.72 -8.52
N VAL A 211 -4.59 10.79 -8.12
CA VAL A 211 -3.16 11.02 -7.91
C VAL A 211 -2.42 11.37 -9.21
N GLN A 212 -2.84 10.79 -10.34
CA GLN A 212 -2.29 11.11 -11.66
C GLN A 212 -2.77 12.48 -12.11
N ILE A 213 -4.06 12.74 -11.97
CA ILE A 213 -4.67 14.03 -12.33
C ILE A 213 -4.01 15.17 -11.55
N LEU A 214 -3.86 15.03 -10.22
CA LEU A 214 -3.17 16.02 -9.40
C LEU A 214 -1.72 16.23 -9.87
N SER A 215 -1.01 15.17 -10.18
CA SER A 215 0.37 15.26 -10.66
C SER A 215 0.47 16.01 -11.99
N GLU A 216 -0.38 15.67 -12.95
CA GLU A 216 -0.36 16.24 -14.30
C GLU A 216 -0.86 17.68 -14.34
N LYS A 217 -1.92 17.98 -13.59
CA LYS A 217 -2.61 19.28 -13.66
C LYS A 217 -2.09 20.30 -12.66
N VAL A 218 -1.42 19.85 -11.59
CA VAL A 218 -0.97 20.75 -10.51
C VAL A 218 0.52 20.59 -10.22
N LEU A 219 0.99 19.39 -9.87
CA LEU A 219 2.35 19.24 -9.35
C LEU A 219 3.42 19.52 -10.40
N LYS A 220 3.23 19.03 -11.62
CA LYS A 220 4.17 19.28 -12.74
C LYS A 220 4.17 20.74 -13.17
N PRO A 221 3.04 21.37 -13.52
CA PRO A 221 3.04 22.72 -14.08
C PRO A 221 3.43 23.80 -13.06
N PHE A 222 3.01 23.69 -11.78
CA PHE A 222 3.25 24.74 -10.79
C PHE A 222 4.51 24.59 -9.96
N PHE A 223 4.97 23.35 -9.75
CA PHE A 223 6.11 23.06 -8.88
C PHE A 223 7.26 22.37 -9.61
N ASN A 224 7.14 22.20 -10.94
CA ASN A 224 8.13 21.50 -11.77
C ASN A 224 8.53 20.11 -11.19
N ILE A 225 7.59 19.43 -10.53
CA ILE A 225 7.80 18.10 -9.96
C ILE A 225 7.63 17.07 -11.07
N LYS A 226 8.69 16.80 -11.84
CA LYS A 226 8.68 15.82 -12.92
C LYS A 226 8.66 14.38 -12.38
N ASN A 227 9.47 14.09 -11.37
CA ASN A 227 9.52 12.79 -10.70
C ASN A 227 9.09 12.94 -9.23
N ILE A 228 7.93 12.37 -8.92
CA ILE A 228 7.36 12.43 -7.57
C ILE A 228 8.20 11.64 -6.56
N ARG A 229 8.92 10.57 -7.00
CA ARG A 229 9.71 9.71 -6.11
C ARG A 229 10.93 10.42 -5.54
N ASP A 230 11.57 11.25 -6.35
CA ASP A 230 12.89 11.83 -6.05
C ASP A 230 12.79 13.29 -5.59
N SER A 231 11.61 13.89 -5.67
CA SER A 231 11.42 15.30 -5.33
C SER A 231 11.54 15.53 -3.82
N LYS A 232 12.52 16.35 -3.42
CA LYS A 232 12.69 16.82 -2.04
C LYS A 232 11.61 17.83 -1.61
N MET A 233 10.86 18.38 -2.54
CA MET A 233 9.78 19.33 -2.27
C MET A 233 8.51 18.66 -1.79
N ILE A 234 8.30 17.38 -2.10
CA ILE A 234 7.08 16.66 -1.72
C ILE A 234 7.31 15.74 -0.53
N LYS A 235 6.39 15.79 0.44
CA LYS A 235 6.33 14.86 1.56
C LYS A 235 5.00 14.12 1.53
N PHE A 236 5.03 12.81 1.69
CA PHE A 236 3.86 11.95 1.76
C PHE A 236 3.52 11.64 3.21
N ILE A 237 2.26 11.79 3.59
CA ILE A 237 1.77 11.46 4.94
C ILE A 237 0.54 10.56 4.79
N PRO A 238 0.57 9.34 5.36
CA PRO A 238 -0.61 8.51 5.46
C PRO A 238 -1.70 9.21 6.27
N GLU A 239 -2.96 9.03 5.90
CA GLU A 239 -4.11 9.65 6.56
C GLU A 239 -4.12 9.40 8.08
N SER A 240 -3.85 8.17 8.52
CA SER A 240 -3.78 7.81 9.95
C SER A 240 -2.65 8.46 10.74
N LYS A 241 -1.64 9.00 10.05
CA LYS A 241 -0.50 9.73 10.66
C LYS A 241 -0.61 11.24 10.49
N PHE A 242 -1.65 11.69 9.82
CA PHE A 242 -1.88 13.10 9.54
C PHE A 242 -2.34 13.85 10.78
N LYS A 243 -1.71 15.01 11.04
CA LYS A 243 -2.09 15.95 12.09
C LYS A 243 -1.97 17.37 11.54
N LEU A 244 -3.10 18.06 11.44
CA LEU A 244 -3.16 19.40 10.83
C LEU A 244 -2.27 20.42 11.57
N ASN A 245 -2.21 20.37 12.89
CA ASN A 245 -1.40 21.27 13.72
C ASN A 245 0.12 21.16 13.46
N LYS A 246 0.56 20.10 12.77
CA LYS A 246 1.95 19.92 12.34
C LYS A 246 2.26 20.49 10.96
N ILE A 247 1.29 21.14 10.31
CA ILE A 247 1.43 21.73 8.98
C ILE A 247 1.61 23.23 9.09
N ASP A 248 2.82 23.70 8.81
CA ASP A 248 3.08 25.13 8.64
C ASP A 248 2.52 25.59 7.28
N SER A 249 1.30 26.11 7.27
CA SER A 249 0.61 26.55 6.05
C SER A 249 1.22 27.83 5.44
N ASN A 250 2.07 28.55 6.19
CA ASN A 250 2.77 29.73 5.66
C ASN A 250 3.89 29.33 4.70
N LYS A 251 4.47 28.12 4.87
CA LYS A 251 5.58 27.60 4.06
C LYS A 251 5.18 26.43 3.17
N ASN A 252 4.04 25.81 3.42
CA ASN A 252 3.65 24.56 2.77
C ASN A 252 2.22 24.62 2.23
N ILE A 253 1.94 23.76 1.27
CA ILE A 253 0.59 23.48 0.78
C ILE A 253 0.29 22.01 1.04
N LEU A 254 -0.85 21.71 1.61
CA LEU A 254 -1.32 20.35 1.81
C LEU A 254 -2.41 20.01 0.79
N PHE A 255 -2.25 18.85 0.15
CA PHE A 255 -3.28 18.22 -0.70
C PHE A 255 -3.75 16.94 -0.02
N CYS A 256 -5.01 16.91 0.40
CA CYS A 256 -5.67 15.73 0.92
C CYS A 256 -6.40 15.01 -0.20
N LEU A 257 -6.08 13.74 -0.38
CA LEU A 257 -6.62 12.89 -1.45
C LEU A 257 -7.54 11.82 -0.84
N PRO A 258 -8.57 11.39 -1.57
CA PRO A 258 -9.37 10.25 -1.17
C PRO A 258 -8.58 8.94 -1.27
N PRO A 259 -8.91 7.92 -0.47
CA PRO A 259 -8.32 6.59 -0.63
C PRO A 259 -8.75 5.95 -1.95
N ILE A 260 -7.85 5.15 -2.51
CA ILE A 260 -8.14 4.35 -3.71
C ILE A 260 -8.91 3.10 -3.26
N LYS A 261 -9.94 2.70 -4.00
CA LYS A 261 -10.68 1.46 -3.73
C LYS A 261 -9.87 0.24 -4.16
N ILE A 262 -10.00 -0.88 -3.43
CA ILE A 262 -9.27 -2.13 -3.70
C ILE A 262 -9.52 -2.63 -5.14
N ASN A 263 -10.74 -2.53 -5.65
CA ASN A 263 -11.08 -2.95 -7.01
C ASN A 263 -10.28 -2.19 -8.10
N LYS A 264 -9.86 -0.94 -7.81
CA LYS A 264 -8.98 -0.22 -8.73
C LYS A 264 -7.56 -0.80 -8.72
N ILE A 265 -7.06 -1.24 -7.57
CA ILE A 265 -5.76 -1.93 -7.48
C ILE A 265 -5.81 -3.20 -8.32
N PHE A 266 -6.85 -4.02 -8.16
CA PHE A 266 -7.03 -5.24 -8.94
C PHE A 266 -7.15 -4.97 -10.45
N GLN A 267 -7.91 -3.93 -10.84
CA GLN A 267 -8.02 -3.55 -12.25
C GLN A 267 -6.67 -3.18 -12.88
N PHE A 268 -5.83 -2.40 -12.18
CA PHE A 268 -4.50 -2.04 -12.66
C PHE A 268 -3.60 -3.28 -12.75
N ALA A 269 -3.59 -4.09 -11.70
CA ALA A 269 -2.77 -5.30 -11.65
C ALA A 269 -3.18 -6.34 -12.71
N ASN A 270 -4.49 -6.53 -12.94
CA ASN A 270 -5.00 -7.43 -13.98
C ASN A 270 -4.66 -6.98 -15.40
N LYS A 271 -4.54 -5.68 -15.62
CA LYS A 271 -4.11 -5.10 -16.92
C LYS A 271 -2.58 -4.99 -17.04
N ASN A 272 -1.81 -5.53 -16.09
CA ASN A 272 -0.36 -5.37 -15.99
C ASN A 272 0.08 -3.88 -15.97
N GLN A 273 -0.78 -3.01 -15.45
CA GLN A 273 -0.52 -1.59 -15.32
C GLN A 273 -0.08 -1.26 -13.89
N THR A 274 0.77 -0.23 -13.77
CA THR A 274 1.25 0.22 -12.48
C THR A 274 0.69 1.58 -12.11
N MET A 275 0.46 1.75 -10.81
CA MET A 275 0.03 3.02 -10.22
C MET A 275 1.23 3.94 -9.97
N PRO A 276 1.02 5.26 -9.89
CA PRO A 276 2.05 6.17 -9.42
C PRO A 276 2.53 5.79 -8.01
N PRO A 277 3.77 6.11 -7.65
CA PRO A 277 4.30 5.82 -6.33
C PRO A 277 3.48 6.52 -5.24
N LYS A 278 3.39 5.87 -4.08
CA LYS A 278 2.61 6.40 -2.93
C LYS A 278 1.16 6.74 -3.28
N SER A 279 0.54 5.89 -4.08
CA SER A 279 -0.90 5.95 -4.39
C SER A 279 -1.75 5.37 -3.27
N THR A 280 -1.24 4.35 -2.56
CA THR A 280 -1.95 3.61 -1.52
C THR A 280 -1.08 3.47 -0.26
N TYR A 281 -1.70 3.57 0.90
CA TYR A 281 -1.12 3.12 2.15
C TYR A 281 -1.96 1.97 2.69
N ILE A 282 -1.38 0.78 2.69
CA ILE A 282 -2.13 -0.46 2.93
C ILE A 282 -1.87 -0.96 4.35
N ARG A 283 -2.94 -1.40 5.02
CA ARG A 283 -2.91 -2.10 6.30
C ARG A 283 -3.56 -3.48 6.17
N PRO A 284 -3.17 -4.45 7.00
CA PRO A 284 -2.27 -4.31 8.16
C PRO A 284 -0.80 -4.15 7.76
N LYS A 285 0.00 -3.56 8.67
CA LYS A 285 1.44 -3.69 8.64
C LYS A 285 1.83 -4.77 9.65
N LEU A 286 2.52 -5.79 9.18
CA LEU A 286 2.99 -6.85 10.04
C LEU A 286 4.25 -6.43 10.80
N ARG A 287 4.49 -7.11 11.91
CA ARG A 287 5.68 -6.88 12.73
C ARG A 287 6.86 -7.64 12.14
N THR A 288 7.97 -6.97 11.93
CA THR A 288 9.25 -7.58 11.55
C THR A 288 9.72 -8.51 12.67
N GLY A 289 10.26 -9.67 12.33
CA GLY A 289 10.82 -10.63 13.28
C GLY A 289 9.80 -11.46 14.06
N LEU A 290 8.50 -11.29 13.83
CA LEU A 290 7.47 -12.11 14.47
C LEU A 290 7.46 -13.54 13.92
N LEU A 291 7.57 -13.65 12.63
CA LEU A 291 7.75 -14.90 11.89
C LEU A 291 8.86 -14.70 10.88
N MET A 292 9.70 -15.70 10.75
CA MET A 292 10.84 -15.68 9.84
C MET A 292 10.81 -16.94 8.96
N LEU A 293 11.32 -16.83 7.75
CA LEU A 293 11.46 -17.91 6.81
C LEU A 293 12.91 -17.97 6.32
N GLU A 294 13.58 -19.08 6.53
CA GLU A 294 14.93 -19.33 6.02
C GLU A 294 14.91 -19.58 4.51
N LEU A 295 15.93 -19.07 3.82
CA LEU A 295 16.20 -19.40 2.44
C LEU A 295 17.02 -20.69 2.36
N LYS A 296 16.73 -21.47 1.35
CA LYS A 296 17.45 -22.71 1.06
C LYS A 296 18.69 -22.47 0.21
#